data_59d3a61b16da6457b3df0ed3ff312591
#
_entry.id   59d3a61b16da6457b3df0ed3ff312591
#
_cell.length_a   1.000
_cell.length_b   1.000
_cell.length_c   1.000
_cell.angle_alpha   90.00
_cell.angle_beta   90.00
_cell.angle_gamma   90.00
#
_symmetry.space_group_name_H-M   'P 1'
#
loop_
_entity.id
_entity.type
_entity.pdbx_description
1 polymer ?
#
loop_
_entity_poly.entity_id
_entity_poly.type
_entity_poly.pdbx_seq_one_letter_code
_entity_poly.pdbx_strand_id
1 'polypeptide(L)'
;HRNPSLPGLAAGQLPTGFNPSETYNARQHPRSLAMSIFAASDALKSIGLNWDEVSAKVGPENVSCLSGCAISTADKFGMGGFYQAQLSGARTTSKHLAMSLGEMSADFVHAYVLGSMGVTGNHTGACATFQYNLSMGIDLINSGKSKICFVGAAESGLVPEVYEGFAAAKGLAEDKNLINLQAQLNEDTEEVNYRNACRPFGENVGMSIGESAQFVVLMADDLALELGCNIYGAALSSHIHADGYKKSISGPGAGNYITIGRVLNEVSDAFGTDALNRVLVHAHGTGTPQNRVTESHILSSLANAFGIAA
;
A
#
# COMPACT_ATOMS: atom_id res chain seq x y z
N HIS A 1 33.34 6.52 -9.51
CA HIS A 1 32.05 5.99 -9.09
C HIS A 1 32.30 4.93 -8.01
N ARG A 2 32.00 5.26 -6.74
CA ARG A 2 31.89 4.25 -5.68
C ARG A 2 30.67 3.41 -6.04
N ASN A 3 30.84 2.09 -6.12
CA ASN A 3 29.69 1.18 -5.99
C ASN A 3 29.25 1.33 -4.53
N PRO A 4 28.15 2.02 -4.21
CA PRO A 4 27.71 2.13 -2.84
C PRO A 4 27.28 0.73 -2.40
N SER A 5 27.90 0.22 -1.34
CA SER A 5 27.33 -0.92 -0.65
C SER A 5 25.99 -0.47 -0.06
N LEU A 6 24.92 -1.23 -0.28
CA LEU A 6 23.62 -0.92 0.35
C LEU A 6 23.78 -0.91 1.87
N PRO A 7 23.13 0.00 2.59
CA PRO A 7 23.21 0.10 4.04
C PRO A 7 22.56 -1.09 4.76
N GLY A 8 21.70 -1.84 4.10
CA GLY A 8 21.05 -3.05 4.57
C GLY A 8 20.63 -3.94 3.41
N LEU A 9 20.63 -5.24 3.62
CA LEU A 9 20.26 -6.25 2.61
C LEU A 9 18.91 -6.93 2.87
N ALA A 10 18.23 -6.59 3.97
CA ALA A 10 16.89 -7.09 4.22
C ALA A 10 15.88 -6.51 3.23
N ALA A 11 15.10 -7.37 2.59
CA ALA A 11 14.07 -6.98 1.64
C ALA A 11 12.88 -7.94 1.67
N GLY A 12 11.66 -7.39 1.57
CA GLY A 12 10.47 -8.15 1.22
C GLY A 12 10.34 -8.23 -0.30
N GLN A 13 10.49 -9.42 -0.87
CA GLN A 13 10.47 -9.63 -2.32
C GLN A 13 9.30 -10.53 -2.73
N LEU A 14 8.81 -10.33 -3.95
CA LEU A 14 7.95 -11.33 -4.60
C LEU A 14 8.72 -12.66 -4.73
N PRO A 15 8.01 -13.80 -4.83
CA PRO A 15 8.66 -15.10 -4.95
C PRO A 15 9.73 -15.12 -6.03
N THR A 16 10.87 -15.75 -5.73
CA THR A 16 11.98 -15.91 -6.70
C THR A 16 11.49 -16.62 -7.96
N GLY A 17 11.80 -16.06 -9.11
CA GLY A 17 11.37 -16.58 -10.42
C GLY A 17 10.00 -16.09 -10.87
N PHE A 18 9.25 -15.37 -10.03
CA PHE A 18 8.01 -14.73 -10.46
C PHE A 18 8.28 -13.32 -10.99
N ASN A 19 7.88 -13.07 -12.24
CA ASN A 19 7.98 -11.76 -12.87
C ASN A 19 6.58 -11.34 -13.38
N PRO A 20 5.92 -10.36 -12.76
CA PRO A 20 4.59 -9.94 -13.19
C PRO A 20 4.57 -9.41 -14.64
N SER A 21 5.68 -8.90 -15.17
CA SER A 21 5.76 -8.42 -16.56
C SER A 21 5.66 -9.53 -17.61
N GLU A 22 5.80 -10.80 -17.22
CA GLU A 22 5.69 -11.95 -18.12
C GLU A 22 4.26 -12.49 -18.20
N THR A 23 3.35 -12.01 -17.35
CA THR A 23 1.96 -12.48 -17.32
C THR A 23 1.05 -11.80 -18.34
N TYR A 24 1.53 -10.74 -18.98
CA TYR A 24 0.83 -9.99 -20.02
C TYR A 24 1.83 -9.34 -21.00
N ASN A 25 1.35 -8.69 -22.06
CA ASN A 25 2.21 -8.02 -23.04
C ASN A 25 2.78 -6.70 -22.51
N ALA A 26 3.67 -6.79 -21.50
CA ALA A 26 4.33 -5.64 -20.90
C ALA A 26 5.51 -5.18 -21.76
N ARG A 27 5.47 -3.95 -22.27
CA ARG A 27 6.56 -3.34 -23.04
C ARG A 27 7.30 -2.31 -22.20
N GLN A 28 8.29 -2.75 -21.42
CA GLN A 28 9.11 -1.87 -20.57
C GLN A 28 8.27 -1.11 -19.54
N HIS A 29 7.31 -1.79 -18.92
CA HIS A 29 6.56 -1.23 -17.79
C HIS A 29 7.43 -1.24 -16.54
N PRO A 30 7.36 -0.19 -15.71
CA PRO A 30 7.92 -0.22 -14.36
C PRO A 30 7.37 -1.40 -13.56
N ARG A 31 8.17 -1.91 -12.64
CA ARG A 31 7.81 -3.10 -11.87
C ARG A 31 6.52 -2.90 -11.05
N SER A 32 6.35 -1.73 -10.40
CA SER A 32 5.12 -1.40 -9.67
C SER A 32 3.88 -1.43 -10.56
N LEU A 33 3.98 -0.92 -11.79
CA LEU A 33 2.89 -0.96 -12.76
C LEU A 33 2.55 -2.40 -13.18
N ALA A 34 3.57 -3.22 -13.47
CA ALA A 34 3.35 -4.63 -13.80
C ALA A 34 2.70 -5.40 -12.65
N MET A 35 3.10 -5.10 -11.42
CA MET A 35 2.48 -5.66 -10.22
C MET A 35 1.03 -5.21 -10.05
N SER A 36 0.70 -3.95 -10.37
CA SER A 36 -0.67 -3.43 -10.33
C SER A 36 -1.59 -4.19 -11.30
N ILE A 37 -1.14 -4.39 -12.54
CA ILE A 37 -1.91 -5.12 -13.57
C ILE A 37 -2.15 -6.56 -13.13
N PHE A 38 -1.12 -7.23 -12.60
CA PHE A 38 -1.25 -8.59 -12.09
C PHE A 38 -2.23 -8.67 -10.92
N ALA A 39 -2.06 -7.81 -9.90
CA ALA A 39 -2.90 -7.83 -8.71
C ALA A 39 -4.36 -7.43 -9.00
N ALA A 40 -4.59 -6.47 -9.90
CA ALA A 40 -5.93 -6.13 -10.35
C ALA A 40 -6.59 -7.28 -11.12
N SER A 41 -5.83 -8.02 -11.93
CA SER A 41 -6.32 -9.23 -12.62
C SER A 41 -6.69 -10.34 -11.64
N ASP A 42 -5.92 -10.49 -10.58
CA ASP A 42 -6.18 -11.48 -9.52
C ASP A 42 -7.44 -11.10 -8.72
N ALA A 43 -7.55 -9.84 -8.32
CA ALA A 43 -8.75 -9.30 -7.66
C ALA A 43 -10.01 -9.47 -8.52
N LEU A 44 -9.90 -9.23 -9.84
CA LEU A 44 -11.00 -9.45 -10.78
C LEU A 44 -11.44 -10.92 -10.80
N LYS A 45 -10.51 -11.86 -10.82
CA LYS A 45 -10.83 -13.30 -10.77
C LYS A 45 -11.50 -13.69 -9.45
N SER A 46 -11.13 -13.04 -8.35
CA SER A 46 -11.64 -13.36 -7.01
C SER A 46 -13.13 -13.12 -6.85
N ILE A 47 -13.74 -12.21 -7.64
CA ILE A 47 -15.19 -11.96 -7.60
C ILE A 47 -16.03 -13.16 -8.08
N GLY A 48 -15.41 -14.10 -8.80
CA GLY A 48 -16.07 -15.35 -9.25
C GLY A 48 -17.08 -15.19 -10.37
N LEU A 49 -17.04 -14.10 -11.13
CA LEU A 49 -17.98 -13.76 -12.21
C LEU A 49 -17.27 -13.68 -13.58
N ASN A 50 -18.06 -13.85 -14.64
CA ASN A 50 -17.61 -13.54 -15.99
C ASN A 50 -17.58 -12.01 -16.17
N TRP A 51 -16.37 -11.45 -16.35
CA TRP A 51 -16.20 -10.00 -16.42
C TRP A 51 -16.88 -9.36 -17.63
N ASP A 52 -16.88 -10.02 -18.79
CA ASP A 52 -17.52 -9.49 -20.00
C ASP A 52 -19.04 -9.30 -19.79
N GLU A 53 -19.68 -10.25 -19.11
CA GLU A 53 -21.10 -10.17 -18.77
C GLU A 53 -21.37 -9.07 -17.74
N VAL A 54 -20.53 -8.95 -16.71
CA VAL A 54 -20.64 -7.89 -15.70
C VAL A 54 -20.46 -6.52 -16.33
N SER A 55 -19.41 -6.33 -17.13
CA SER A 55 -19.09 -5.07 -17.80
C SER A 55 -20.19 -4.64 -18.76
N ALA A 56 -20.73 -5.58 -19.53
CA ALA A 56 -21.86 -5.30 -20.44
C ALA A 56 -23.14 -4.90 -19.69
N LYS A 57 -23.41 -5.51 -18.54
CA LYS A 57 -24.60 -5.22 -17.71
C LYS A 57 -24.47 -3.89 -16.98
N VAL A 58 -23.30 -3.60 -16.42
CA VAL A 58 -23.06 -2.42 -15.60
C VAL A 58 -22.85 -1.17 -16.44
N GLY A 59 -22.25 -1.32 -17.61
CA GLY A 59 -21.74 -0.25 -18.47
C GLY A 59 -20.30 0.14 -18.10
N PRO A 60 -19.39 0.22 -19.08
CA PRO A 60 -17.97 0.44 -18.83
C PRO A 60 -17.66 1.79 -18.14
N GLU A 61 -18.52 2.79 -18.31
CA GLU A 61 -18.42 4.12 -17.68
C GLU A 61 -18.73 4.09 -16.16
N ASN A 62 -19.38 3.04 -15.68
CA ASN A 62 -19.73 2.86 -14.27
C ASN A 62 -18.70 2.01 -13.49
N VAL A 63 -17.60 1.62 -14.14
CA VAL A 63 -16.50 0.87 -13.53
C VAL A 63 -15.28 1.76 -13.43
N SER A 64 -14.88 2.06 -12.21
CA SER A 64 -13.77 2.97 -11.87
C SER A 64 -12.54 2.22 -11.37
N CYS A 65 -11.38 2.86 -11.44
CA CYS A 65 -10.15 2.38 -10.86
C CYS A 65 -9.39 3.51 -10.18
N LEU A 66 -9.04 3.31 -8.92
CA LEU A 66 -8.24 4.23 -8.12
C LEU A 66 -7.00 3.46 -7.62
N SER A 67 -5.84 3.76 -8.19
CA SER A 67 -4.63 3.02 -7.87
C SER A 67 -3.38 3.82 -8.19
N GLY A 68 -2.34 3.64 -7.39
CA GLY A 68 -1.05 4.27 -7.61
C GLY A 68 0.04 3.72 -6.71
N CYS A 69 1.13 4.45 -6.65
CA CYS A 69 2.26 4.14 -5.78
C CYS A 69 2.74 5.40 -5.05
N ALA A 70 3.24 5.24 -3.84
CA ALA A 70 3.71 6.34 -3.00
C ALA A 70 5.12 6.82 -3.39
N ILE A 71 6.02 5.88 -3.70
CA ILE A 71 7.41 6.16 -4.08
C ILE A 71 7.54 6.24 -5.61
N SER A 72 6.41 6.18 -6.30
CA SER A 72 6.37 6.21 -7.75
C SER A 72 7.10 5.01 -8.39
N THR A 73 7.38 5.12 -9.64
CA THR A 73 8.02 4.12 -10.48
C THR A 73 9.55 4.30 -10.43
N ALA A 74 10.17 3.95 -9.31
CA ALA A 74 11.57 4.26 -9.03
C ALA A 74 12.60 3.49 -9.88
N ASP A 75 12.17 2.49 -10.66
CA ASP A 75 13.06 1.69 -11.48
C ASP A 75 13.47 2.36 -12.81
N LYS A 76 14.30 1.67 -13.58
CA LYS A 76 14.86 2.18 -14.86
C LYS A 76 13.84 2.46 -15.96
N PHE A 77 12.62 1.96 -15.87
CA PHE A 77 11.57 2.17 -16.86
C PHE A 77 10.61 3.32 -16.50
N GLY A 78 10.69 3.82 -15.27
CA GLY A 78 9.90 4.91 -14.75
C GLY A 78 10.71 6.16 -14.38
N MET A 79 10.37 6.72 -13.23
CA MET A 79 11.00 7.94 -12.70
C MET A 79 12.52 7.79 -12.52
N GLY A 80 13.00 6.63 -12.04
CA GLY A 80 14.42 6.35 -11.89
C GLY A 80 15.16 6.47 -13.22
N GLY A 81 14.65 5.83 -14.27
CA GLY A 81 15.21 5.93 -15.61
C GLY A 81 15.12 7.33 -16.21
N PHE A 82 14.05 8.08 -15.91
CA PHE A 82 13.89 9.45 -16.37
C PHE A 82 15.01 10.38 -15.85
N TYR A 83 15.31 10.31 -14.56
CA TYR A 83 16.35 11.12 -13.95
C TYR A 83 17.77 10.61 -14.21
N GLN A 84 17.97 9.30 -14.28
CA GLN A 84 19.31 8.72 -14.41
C GLN A 84 19.81 8.63 -15.86
N ALA A 85 18.90 8.66 -16.85
CA ALA A 85 19.27 8.49 -18.24
C ALA A 85 20.41 9.45 -18.68
N GLN A 86 20.25 10.74 -18.42
CA GLN A 86 21.26 11.72 -18.80
C GLN A 86 22.56 11.57 -18.01
N LEU A 87 22.48 11.25 -16.71
CA LEU A 87 23.63 11.04 -15.86
C LEU A 87 24.48 9.84 -16.30
N SER A 88 23.83 8.82 -16.87
CA SER A 88 24.47 7.62 -17.43
C SER A 88 24.86 7.77 -18.91
N GLY A 89 24.64 8.93 -19.54
CA GLY A 89 24.89 9.14 -20.97
C GLY A 89 23.82 8.48 -21.88
N ALA A 90 22.74 7.99 -21.32
CA ALA A 90 21.63 7.43 -22.07
C ALA A 90 20.64 8.51 -22.53
N ARG A 91 19.84 8.18 -23.54
CA ARG A 91 18.79 9.08 -24.04
C ARG A 91 17.50 8.89 -23.24
N THR A 92 16.91 9.98 -22.74
CA THR A 92 15.54 9.99 -22.23
C THR A 92 14.54 9.72 -23.36
N THR A 93 13.50 8.95 -23.09
CA THR A 93 12.43 8.64 -24.04
C THR A 93 11.10 9.21 -23.54
N SER A 94 10.15 9.44 -24.45
CA SER A 94 8.78 9.86 -24.09
C SER A 94 8.09 8.89 -23.13
N LYS A 95 8.46 7.60 -23.16
CA LYS A 95 7.93 6.59 -22.23
C LYS A 95 8.31 6.88 -20.78
N HIS A 96 9.55 7.30 -20.53
CA HIS A 96 9.99 7.64 -19.17
C HIS A 96 9.11 8.72 -18.55
N LEU A 97 8.66 9.73 -19.32
CA LEU A 97 7.78 10.77 -18.81
C LEU A 97 6.44 10.20 -18.36
N ALA A 98 5.75 9.48 -19.26
CA ALA A 98 4.44 8.89 -18.95
C ALA A 98 4.53 7.87 -17.80
N MET A 99 5.53 6.97 -17.83
CA MET A 99 5.72 5.92 -16.82
C MET A 99 6.19 6.45 -15.45
N SER A 100 6.54 7.72 -15.33
CA SER A 100 6.91 8.34 -14.05
C SER A 100 5.72 8.87 -13.26
N LEU A 101 4.54 8.95 -13.86
CA LEU A 101 3.34 9.47 -13.21
C LEU A 101 2.70 8.43 -12.28
N GLY A 102 2.37 8.84 -11.06
CA GLY A 102 1.85 7.93 -10.03
C GLY A 102 0.48 7.33 -10.34
N GLU A 103 -0.36 8.07 -11.08
CA GLU A 103 -1.70 7.67 -11.49
C GLU A 103 -1.75 6.68 -12.66
N MET A 104 -0.65 6.47 -13.37
CA MET A 104 -0.59 5.56 -14.51
C MET A 104 -1.03 4.13 -14.17
N SER A 105 -0.90 3.73 -12.91
CA SER A 105 -1.39 2.44 -12.42
C SER A 105 -2.89 2.27 -12.69
N ALA A 106 -3.71 3.26 -12.37
CA ALA A 106 -5.16 3.21 -12.60
C ALA A 106 -5.51 3.15 -14.08
N ASP A 107 -4.88 4.01 -14.89
CA ASP A 107 -5.14 4.05 -16.35
C ASP A 107 -4.76 2.74 -17.03
N PHE A 108 -3.65 2.13 -16.61
CA PHE A 108 -3.23 0.85 -17.19
C PHE A 108 -4.10 -0.32 -16.73
N VAL A 109 -4.64 -0.29 -15.51
CA VAL A 109 -5.63 -1.28 -15.07
C VAL A 109 -6.90 -1.16 -15.90
N HIS A 110 -7.41 0.05 -16.18
CA HIS A 110 -8.51 0.26 -17.12
C HIS A 110 -8.21 -0.33 -18.50
N ALA A 111 -7.02 -0.06 -19.05
CA ALA A 111 -6.66 -0.46 -20.41
C ALA A 111 -6.34 -1.96 -20.57
N TYR A 112 -5.69 -2.57 -19.57
CA TYR A 112 -5.15 -3.93 -19.69
C TYR A 112 -6.00 -5.00 -19.00
N VAL A 113 -6.87 -4.60 -18.05
CA VAL A 113 -7.64 -5.54 -17.23
C VAL A 113 -9.13 -5.36 -17.41
N LEU A 114 -9.63 -4.12 -17.32
CA LEU A 114 -11.06 -3.86 -17.15
C LEU A 114 -11.78 -3.55 -18.45
N GLY A 115 -11.11 -2.93 -19.43
CA GLY A 115 -11.75 -2.38 -20.62
C GLY A 115 -12.78 -1.30 -20.29
N SER A 116 -12.63 -0.58 -19.18
CA SER A 116 -13.61 0.35 -18.62
C SER A 116 -13.19 1.80 -18.80
N MET A 117 -14.17 2.72 -18.63
CA MET A 117 -14.06 4.15 -18.92
C MET A 117 -14.58 5.01 -17.76
N GLY A 118 -14.68 4.45 -16.55
CA GLY A 118 -15.13 5.16 -15.37
C GLY A 118 -14.07 6.11 -14.80
N VAL A 119 -14.26 6.55 -13.57
CA VAL A 119 -13.32 7.45 -12.89
C VAL A 119 -11.97 6.75 -12.72
N THR A 120 -10.91 7.46 -13.08
CA THR A 120 -9.52 7.01 -12.95
C THR A 120 -8.74 8.01 -12.10
N GLY A 121 -7.73 7.55 -11.39
CA GLY A 121 -6.84 8.42 -10.63
C GLY A 121 -6.12 7.75 -9.48
N ASN A 122 -5.38 8.58 -8.75
CA ASN A 122 -4.66 8.18 -7.56
C ASN A 122 -4.59 9.33 -6.56
N HIS A 123 -4.92 9.05 -5.31
CA HIS A 123 -4.62 9.92 -4.18
C HIS A 123 -3.39 9.38 -3.46
N THR A 124 -2.28 10.11 -3.55
CA THR A 124 -1.02 9.73 -2.90
C THR A 124 -0.99 10.23 -1.46
N GLY A 125 -0.81 9.32 -0.52
CA GLY A 125 -0.70 9.58 0.92
C GLY A 125 0.50 8.84 1.54
N ALA A 126 1.63 8.75 0.85
CA ALA A 126 2.77 7.94 1.26
C ALA A 126 2.33 6.51 1.63
N CYS A 127 2.66 6.00 2.81
CA CYS A 127 2.26 4.66 3.26
C CYS A 127 0.74 4.48 3.37
N ALA A 128 -0.04 5.56 3.40
CA ALA A 128 -1.51 5.55 3.45
C ALA A 128 -2.19 5.65 2.07
N THR A 129 -1.44 5.56 0.97
CA THR A 129 -1.97 5.69 -0.39
C THR A 129 -3.18 4.78 -0.65
N PHE A 130 -3.11 3.53 -0.19
CA PHE A 130 -4.25 2.61 -0.33
C PHE A 130 -5.50 3.13 0.38
N GLN A 131 -5.39 3.61 1.63
CA GLN A 131 -6.53 4.14 2.40
C GLN A 131 -7.12 5.41 1.78
N TYR A 132 -6.29 6.26 1.16
CA TYR A 132 -6.77 7.44 0.42
C TYR A 132 -7.60 7.01 -0.79
N ASN A 133 -7.12 6.05 -1.57
CA ASN A 133 -7.85 5.49 -2.70
C ASN A 133 -9.11 4.73 -2.25
N LEU A 134 -9.05 4.01 -1.13
CA LEU A 134 -10.20 3.31 -0.54
C LEU A 134 -11.31 4.29 -0.13
N SER A 135 -10.95 5.37 0.56
CA SER A 135 -11.90 6.41 0.94
C SER A 135 -12.64 7.00 -0.27
N MET A 136 -11.88 7.36 -1.31
CA MET A 136 -12.46 7.88 -2.54
C MET A 136 -13.32 6.84 -3.26
N GLY A 137 -12.90 5.57 -3.26
CA GLY A 137 -13.66 4.47 -3.86
C GLY A 137 -15.01 4.25 -3.17
N ILE A 138 -15.04 4.28 -1.84
CA ILE A 138 -16.28 4.22 -1.04
C ILE A 138 -17.20 5.40 -1.40
N ASP A 139 -16.64 6.62 -1.49
CA ASP A 139 -17.43 7.82 -1.85
C ASP A 139 -18.00 7.74 -3.26
N LEU A 140 -17.27 7.17 -4.23
CA LEU A 140 -17.76 6.96 -5.60
C LEU A 140 -18.94 5.99 -5.64
N ILE A 141 -18.88 4.88 -4.88
CA ILE A 141 -19.97 3.92 -4.78
C ILE A 141 -21.17 4.54 -4.07
N ASN A 142 -20.98 5.11 -2.89
CA ASN A 142 -22.05 5.70 -2.08
C ASN A 142 -22.77 6.87 -2.78
N SER A 143 -22.05 7.65 -3.57
CA SER A 143 -22.65 8.74 -4.37
C SER A 143 -23.31 8.30 -5.67
N GLY A 144 -23.23 7.02 -6.01
CA GLY A 144 -23.76 6.46 -7.27
C GLY A 144 -22.96 6.86 -8.52
N LYS A 145 -21.80 7.49 -8.37
CA LYS A 145 -20.92 7.84 -9.51
C LYS A 145 -20.25 6.64 -10.13
N SER A 146 -20.09 5.58 -9.37
CA SER A 146 -19.57 4.29 -9.84
C SER A 146 -20.40 3.18 -9.23
N LYS A 147 -20.58 2.09 -9.97
CA LYS A 147 -21.20 0.86 -9.47
C LYS A 147 -20.17 -0.15 -9.01
N ILE A 148 -18.99 -0.13 -9.64
CA ILE A 148 -17.85 -0.97 -9.30
C ILE A 148 -16.61 -0.07 -9.25
N CYS A 149 -15.78 -0.22 -8.22
CA CYS A 149 -14.52 0.51 -8.12
C CYS A 149 -13.39 -0.45 -7.71
N PHE A 150 -12.38 -0.56 -8.57
CA PHE A 150 -11.13 -1.23 -8.24
C PHE A 150 -10.24 -0.26 -7.47
N VAL A 151 -9.87 -0.64 -6.28
CA VAL A 151 -9.02 0.18 -5.41
C VAL A 151 -7.74 -0.57 -5.11
N GLY A 152 -6.60 0.05 -5.36
CA GLY A 152 -5.33 -0.62 -5.14
C GLY A 152 -4.16 0.32 -4.88
N ALA A 153 -3.04 -0.32 -4.55
CA ALA A 153 -1.73 0.29 -4.50
C ALA A 153 -0.66 -0.77 -4.81
N ALA A 154 0.45 -0.33 -5.39
CA ALA A 154 1.59 -1.19 -5.66
C ALA A 154 2.89 -0.44 -5.40
N GLU A 155 3.79 -1.06 -4.67
CA GLU A 155 5.11 -0.52 -4.37
C GLU A 155 6.21 -1.49 -4.82
N SER A 156 7.27 -0.96 -5.42
CA SER A 156 8.47 -1.71 -5.79
C SER A 156 9.73 -0.89 -5.54
N GLY A 157 9.89 -0.47 -4.29
CA GLY A 157 10.97 0.41 -3.84
C GLY A 157 12.32 -0.27 -3.62
N LEU A 158 12.58 -1.45 -4.20
CA LEU A 158 13.84 -2.19 -4.03
C LEU A 158 14.94 -1.63 -4.96
N VAL A 159 15.24 -0.35 -4.80
CA VAL A 159 16.29 0.37 -5.54
C VAL A 159 17.21 1.11 -4.56
N PRO A 160 18.51 1.28 -4.91
CA PRO A 160 19.50 1.88 -3.99
C PRO A 160 19.09 3.23 -3.43
N GLU A 161 18.49 4.10 -4.24
CA GLU A 161 18.08 5.45 -3.85
C GLU A 161 17.03 5.43 -2.73
N VAL A 162 16.12 4.47 -2.74
CA VAL A 162 15.10 4.30 -1.69
C VAL A 162 15.75 3.79 -0.40
N TYR A 163 16.67 2.83 -0.50
CA TYR A 163 17.43 2.33 0.67
C TYR A 163 18.25 3.45 1.31
N GLU A 164 19.01 4.21 0.52
CA GLU A 164 19.79 5.33 1.03
C GLU A 164 18.91 6.42 1.65
N GLY A 165 17.77 6.73 1.05
CA GLY A 165 16.81 7.70 1.58
C GLY A 165 16.27 7.28 2.96
N PHE A 166 15.87 6.03 3.13
CA PHE A 166 15.38 5.52 4.42
C PHE A 166 16.50 5.36 5.45
N ALA A 167 17.72 5.02 5.03
CA ALA A 167 18.88 5.00 5.93
C ALA A 167 19.21 6.42 6.43
N ALA A 168 19.23 7.43 5.54
CA ALA A 168 19.44 8.83 5.91
C ALA A 168 18.37 9.35 6.88
N ALA A 169 17.13 8.90 6.72
CA ALA A 169 16.02 9.19 7.63
C ALA A 169 16.08 8.39 8.94
N LYS A 170 17.08 7.51 9.13
CA LYS A 170 17.20 6.57 10.27
C LYS A 170 15.98 5.64 10.44
N GLY A 171 15.33 5.33 9.34
CA GLY A 171 14.16 4.45 9.32
C GLY A 171 14.47 3.03 8.87
N LEU A 172 15.63 2.80 8.23
CA LEU A 172 15.99 1.50 7.68
C LEU A 172 16.61 0.59 8.75
N ALA A 173 16.28 -0.70 8.72
CA ALA A 173 16.99 -1.74 9.46
C ALA A 173 18.33 -2.03 8.76
N GLU A 174 19.35 -1.24 9.10
CA GLU A 174 20.69 -1.38 8.54
C GLU A 174 21.40 -2.58 9.13
N ASP A 175 22.26 -3.25 8.35
CA ASP A 175 22.98 -4.45 8.79
C ASP A 175 23.76 -4.26 10.10
N LYS A 176 24.44 -3.12 10.24
CA LYS A 176 25.16 -2.77 11.48
C LYS A 176 24.26 -2.68 12.70
N ASN A 177 23.01 -2.20 12.54
CA ASN A 177 22.05 -2.09 13.62
C ASN A 177 21.41 -3.44 13.95
N LEU A 178 21.25 -4.32 12.95
CA LEU A 178 20.81 -5.71 13.17
C LEU A 178 21.83 -6.53 13.96
N ILE A 179 23.12 -6.38 13.67
CA ILE A 179 24.18 -7.02 14.50
C ILE A 179 24.08 -6.57 15.97
N ASN A 180 23.92 -5.27 16.21
CA ASN A 180 23.74 -4.75 17.56
C ASN A 180 22.48 -5.29 18.24
N LEU A 181 21.39 -5.41 17.51
CA LEU A 181 20.14 -6.01 18.03
C LEU A 181 20.32 -7.48 18.38
N GLN A 182 21.02 -8.26 17.55
CA GLN A 182 21.32 -9.67 17.82
C GLN A 182 22.06 -9.84 19.15
N ALA A 183 23.08 -9.01 19.40
CA ALA A 183 23.78 -9.01 20.67
C ALA A 183 22.86 -8.72 21.87
N GLN A 184 21.92 -7.79 21.73
CA GLN A 184 20.91 -7.48 22.76
C GLN A 184 19.93 -8.65 22.99
N LEU A 185 19.63 -9.41 21.94
CA LEU A 185 18.75 -10.58 21.98
C LEU A 185 19.48 -11.86 22.43
N ASN A 186 20.77 -11.77 22.75
CA ASN A 186 21.65 -12.90 23.09
C ASN A 186 21.75 -13.96 21.98
N GLU A 187 21.69 -13.53 20.73
CA GLU A 187 21.94 -14.39 19.56
C GLU A 187 23.45 -14.48 19.33
N ASP A 188 24.01 -15.69 19.46
CA ASP A 188 25.43 -15.96 19.26
C ASP A 188 25.71 -16.28 17.79
N THR A 189 25.76 -15.23 16.95
CA THR A 189 26.06 -15.32 15.52
C THR A 189 26.83 -14.09 15.04
N GLU A 190 27.85 -14.31 14.22
CA GLU A 190 28.60 -13.24 13.57
C GLU A 190 27.93 -12.75 12.28
N GLU A 191 27.05 -13.56 11.70
CA GLU A 191 26.33 -13.20 10.49
C GLU A 191 25.04 -12.44 10.81
N VAL A 192 24.61 -11.55 9.91
CA VAL A 192 23.38 -10.78 10.07
C VAL A 192 22.17 -11.70 9.99
N ASN A 193 21.39 -11.74 11.07
CA ASN A 193 20.10 -12.44 11.07
C ASN A 193 18.99 -11.52 10.53
N TYR A 194 18.71 -11.59 9.24
CA TYR A 194 17.69 -10.79 8.58
C TYR A 194 16.26 -11.08 9.04
N ARG A 195 16.00 -12.14 9.79
CA ARG A 195 14.68 -12.37 10.43
C ARG A 195 14.35 -11.33 11.49
N ASN A 196 15.36 -10.63 12.02
CA ASN A 196 15.19 -9.53 12.96
C ASN A 196 14.88 -8.19 12.27
N ALA A 197 14.92 -8.10 10.96
CA ALA A 197 14.74 -6.84 10.23
C ALA A 197 13.28 -6.32 10.19
N CYS A 198 12.30 -7.15 10.58
CA CYS A 198 10.90 -6.74 10.67
C CYS A 198 10.29 -7.21 12.00
N ARG A 199 10.33 -6.35 13.02
CA ARG A 199 9.83 -6.60 14.37
C ARG A 199 8.96 -5.43 14.86
N PRO A 200 7.71 -5.29 14.35
CA PRO A 200 6.89 -4.08 14.53
C PRO A 200 6.73 -3.62 15.97
N PHE A 201 6.43 -4.52 16.91
CA PHE A 201 6.15 -4.20 18.32
C PHE A 201 7.16 -4.84 19.30
N GLY A 202 8.18 -5.55 18.77
CA GLY A 202 9.30 -6.09 19.57
C GLY A 202 10.48 -5.11 19.65
N GLU A 203 11.59 -5.54 20.23
CA GLU A 203 12.86 -4.83 20.07
C GLU A 203 13.23 -4.77 18.61
N ASN A 204 13.44 -3.55 18.08
CA ASN A 204 13.61 -3.30 16.65
C ASN A 204 14.59 -2.16 16.40
N VAL A 205 15.08 -2.06 15.17
CA VAL A 205 16.10 -1.08 14.77
C VAL A 205 15.79 -0.35 13.46
N GLY A 206 14.63 -0.64 12.87
CA GLY A 206 14.20 -0.02 11.63
C GLY A 206 13.21 -0.89 10.87
N MET A 207 12.83 -0.44 9.67
CA MET A 207 11.96 -1.15 8.74
C MET A 207 12.75 -1.85 7.65
N SER A 208 12.20 -2.92 7.08
CA SER A 208 12.64 -3.50 5.81
C SER A 208 11.83 -2.91 4.67
N ILE A 209 12.50 -2.61 3.56
CA ILE A 209 11.83 -2.21 2.33
C ILE A 209 11.29 -3.46 1.64
N GLY A 210 10.09 -3.37 1.07
CA GLY A 210 9.45 -4.47 0.38
C GLY A 210 8.78 -4.04 -0.91
N GLU A 211 8.45 -5.03 -1.72
CA GLU A 211 7.57 -4.87 -2.87
C GLU A 211 6.25 -5.61 -2.62
N SER A 212 5.14 -4.98 -2.98
CA SER A 212 3.80 -5.55 -2.85
C SER A 212 2.82 -4.84 -3.78
N ALA A 213 1.79 -5.55 -4.19
CA ALA A 213 0.64 -4.97 -4.85
C ALA A 213 -0.64 -5.64 -4.35
N GLN A 214 -1.63 -4.84 -4.01
CA GLN A 214 -2.90 -5.33 -3.51
C GLN A 214 -4.04 -4.52 -4.10
N PHE A 215 -5.13 -5.23 -4.43
CA PHE A 215 -6.35 -4.64 -4.92
C PHE A 215 -7.57 -5.23 -4.21
N VAL A 216 -8.57 -4.40 -4.01
CA VAL A 216 -9.91 -4.79 -3.62
C VAL A 216 -10.89 -4.30 -4.68
N VAL A 217 -11.99 -5.06 -4.86
CA VAL A 217 -13.09 -4.65 -5.72
C VAL A 217 -14.24 -4.22 -4.83
N LEU A 218 -14.56 -2.94 -4.87
CA LEU A 218 -15.74 -2.39 -4.22
C LEU A 218 -16.92 -2.46 -5.19
N MET A 219 -18.07 -2.85 -4.70
CA MET A 219 -19.30 -2.93 -5.46
C MET A 219 -20.47 -2.48 -4.58
N ALA A 220 -21.45 -1.80 -5.18
CA ALA A 220 -22.70 -1.54 -4.47
C ALA A 220 -23.31 -2.85 -4.01
N ASP A 221 -23.82 -2.89 -2.78
CA ASP A 221 -24.27 -4.14 -2.11
C ASP A 221 -25.43 -4.81 -2.85
N ASP A 222 -26.39 -4.03 -3.34
CA ASP A 222 -27.50 -4.51 -4.16
C ASP A 222 -27.02 -5.18 -5.45
N LEU A 223 -26.05 -4.57 -6.12
CA LEU A 223 -25.44 -5.12 -7.34
C LEU A 223 -24.65 -6.39 -7.03
N ALA A 224 -23.88 -6.40 -5.94
CA ALA A 224 -23.11 -7.58 -5.54
C ALA A 224 -24.01 -8.81 -5.27
N LEU A 225 -25.13 -8.56 -4.61
CA LEU A 225 -26.15 -9.61 -4.35
C LEU A 225 -26.87 -10.04 -5.63
N GLU A 226 -27.23 -9.08 -6.50
CA GLU A 226 -27.91 -9.38 -7.78
C GLU A 226 -27.04 -10.23 -8.70
N LEU A 227 -25.73 -9.95 -8.75
CA LEU A 227 -24.78 -10.69 -9.58
C LEU A 227 -24.38 -12.04 -8.97
N GLY A 228 -24.59 -12.24 -7.67
CA GLY A 228 -24.16 -13.45 -6.97
C GLY A 228 -22.64 -13.61 -6.90
N CYS A 229 -21.90 -12.51 -6.76
CA CYS A 229 -20.46 -12.55 -6.68
C CYS A 229 -19.95 -13.08 -5.33
N ASN A 230 -18.68 -13.45 -5.27
CA ASN A 230 -18.02 -13.76 -4.01
C ASN A 230 -17.88 -12.48 -3.17
N ILE A 231 -18.52 -12.45 -2.01
CA ILE A 231 -18.48 -11.33 -1.07
C ILE A 231 -17.56 -11.70 0.09
N TYR A 232 -16.45 -10.97 0.25
CA TYR A 232 -15.46 -11.20 1.30
C TYR A 232 -15.72 -10.37 2.56
N GLY A 233 -16.46 -9.27 2.43
CA GLY A 233 -16.78 -8.36 3.51
C GLY A 233 -17.44 -7.08 3.01
N ALA A 234 -17.75 -6.19 3.91
CA ALA A 234 -18.28 -4.86 3.62
C ALA A 234 -17.27 -3.79 4.04
N ALA A 235 -17.01 -2.81 3.15
CA ALA A 235 -16.26 -1.61 3.49
C ALA A 235 -17.22 -0.60 4.13
N LEU A 236 -17.18 -0.47 5.46
CA LEU A 236 -18.09 0.40 6.19
C LEU A 236 -17.71 1.87 6.01
N SER A 237 -16.44 2.18 6.20
CA SER A 237 -15.93 3.56 6.12
C SER A 237 -14.42 3.59 5.94
N SER A 238 -13.92 4.75 5.57
CA SER A 238 -12.50 5.09 5.60
C SER A 238 -12.33 6.55 5.99
N HIS A 239 -11.52 6.81 6.99
CA HIS A 239 -11.26 8.16 7.47
C HIS A 239 -9.81 8.58 7.25
N ILE A 240 -9.62 9.82 6.85
CA ILE A 240 -8.32 10.43 6.59
C ILE A 240 -8.27 11.78 7.27
N HIS A 241 -7.28 11.98 8.16
CA HIS A 241 -7.08 13.23 8.86
C HIS A 241 -5.61 13.63 8.86
N ALA A 242 -5.36 14.92 8.75
CA ALA A 242 -4.05 15.47 9.01
C ALA A 242 -3.74 15.41 10.51
N ASP A 243 -2.47 15.19 10.84
CA ASP A 243 -2.02 15.12 12.24
C ASP A 243 -2.01 16.47 12.98
N GLY A 244 -2.21 17.58 12.25
CA GLY A 244 -2.07 18.92 12.80
C GLY A 244 -0.62 19.28 13.10
N TYR A 245 -0.38 20.18 14.03
CA TYR A 245 0.95 20.61 14.41
C TYR A 245 1.68 19.53 15.23
N LYS A 246 2.83 19.08 14.73
CA LYS A 246 3.71 18.16 15.45
C LYS A 246 5.18 18.45 15.15
N LYS A 247 6.05 18.09 16.09
CA LYS A 247 7.49 18.38 16.00
C LYS A 247 8.26 17.49 15.03
N SER A 248 7.75 16.30 14.73
CA SER A 248 8.38 15.33 13.85
C SER A 248 7.35 14.50 13.09
N ILE A 249 7.73 13.96 11.93
CA ILE A 249 6.86 13.10 11.11
C ILE A 249 6.43 11.85 11.90
N SER A 250 7.35 11.23 12.63
CA SER A 250 7.11 10.00 13.40
C SER A 250 6.43 10.21 14.77
N GLY A 251 6.27 11.46 15.21
CA GLY A 251 5.62 11.76 16.47
C GLY A 251 4.10 11.57 16.39
N PRO A 252 3.43 11.31 17.52
CA PRO A 252 1.99 11.21 17.56
C PRO A 252 1.35 12.55 17.22
N GLY A 253 0.32 12.51 16.37
CA GLY A 253 -0.52 13.66 16.04
C GLY A 253 -1.97 13.37 16.33
N ALA A 254 -2.79 14.42 16.48
CA ALA A 254 -4.21 14.28 16.78
C ALA A 254 -4.99 13.52 15.71
N GLY A 255 -4.55 13.60 14.44
CA GLY A 255 -5.21 12.94 13.30
C GLY A 255 -5.35 11.44 13.46
N ASN A 256 -4.35 10.76 13.98
CA ASN A 256 -4.41 9.30 14.19
C ASN A 256 -5.48 8.91 15.22
N TYR A 257 -5.60 9.66 16.31
CA TYR A 257 -6.65 9.41 17.32
C TYR A 257 -8.04 9.66 16.76
N ILE A 258 -8.21 10.74 15.98
CA ILE A 258 -9.49 11.09 15.35
C ILE A 258 -9.87 10.02 14.32
N THR A 259 -8.91 9.60 13.46
CA THR A 259 -9.14 8.63 12.41
C THR A 259 -9.64 7.30 12.98
N ILE A 260 -8.88 6.71 13.91
CA ILE A 260 -9.24 5.43 14.51
C ILE A 260 -10.47 5.55 15.39
N GLY A 261 -10.59 6.64 16.19
CA GLY A 261 -11.74 6.87 17.05
C GLY A 261 -13.05 6.96 16.28
N ARG A 262 -13.06 7.58 15.09
CA ARG A 262 -14.25 7.62 14.22
C ARG A 262 -14.65 6.24 13.74
N VAL A 263 -13.69 5.42 13.28
CA VAL A 263 -13.96 4.03 12.87
C VAL A 263 -14.56 3.23 14.02
N LEU A 264 -13.99 3.34 15.23
CA LEU A 264 -14.51 2.64 16.41
C LEU A 264 -15.93 3.09 16.78
N ASN A 265 -16.22 4.41 16.69
CA ASN A 265 -17.59 4.91 16.88
C ASN A 265 -18.56 4.32 15.87
N GLU A 266 -18.23 4.32 14.58
CA GLU A 266 -19.10 3.78 13.53
C GLU A 266 -19.33 2.28 13.70
N VAL A 267 -18.31 1.51 14.08
CA VAL A 267 -18.48 0.08 14.40
C VAL A 267 -19.41 -0.08 15.61
N SER A 268 -19.24 0.74 16.64
CA SER A 268 -20.10 0.70 17.84
C SER A 268 -21.55 1.07 17.52
N ASP A 269 -21.76 2.09 16.68
CA ASP A 269 -23.09 2.53 16.27
C ASP A 269 -23.79 1.49 15.38
N ALA A 270 -23.06 0.84 14.49
CA ALA A 270 -23.62 -0.15 13.57
C ALA A 270 -23.87 -1.53 14.23
N PHE A 271 -23.02 -1.96 15.15
CA PHE A 271 -23.01 -3.35 15.65
C PHE A 271 -23.06 -3.45 17.19
N GLY A 272 -23.15 -2.33 17.90
CA GLY A 272 -23.09 -2.26 19.35
C GLY A 272 -21.65 -2.27 19.90
N THR A 273 -21.49 -1.79 21.12
CA THR A 273 -20.17 -1.67 21.79
C THR A 273 -19.46 -3.00 21.98
N ASP A 274 -20.20 -4.08 22.15
CA ASP A 274 -19.61 -5.44 22.27
C ASP A 274 -18.86 -5.89 21.02
N ALA A 275 -19.17 -5.31 19.85
CA ALA A 275 -18.45 -5.60 18.62
C ALA A 275 -16.97 -5.16 18.69
N LEU A 276 -16.68 -4.11 19.47
CA LEU A 276 -15.33 -3.58 19.64
C LEU A 276 -14.35 -4.60 20.26
N ASN A 277 -14.86 -5.55 21.06
CA ASN A 277 -14.05 -6.63 21.61
C ASN A 277 -13.69 -7.74 20.61
N ARG A 278 -14.20 -7.64 19.37
CA ARG A 278 -13.96 -8.63 18.30
C ARG A 278 -13.27 -8.02 17.08
N VAL A 279 -12.71 -6.81 17.19
CA VAL A 279 -11.98 -6.16 16.11
C VAL A 279 -10.57 -6.71 16.00
N LEU A 280 -10.10 -6.89 14.76
CA LEU A 280 -8.71 -7.14 14.45
C LEU A 280 -8.10 -5.85 13.89
N VAL A 281 -7.01 -5.39 14.49
CA VAL A 281 -6.30 -4.19 14.03
C VAL A 281 -5.12 -4.61 13.17
N HIS A 282 -5.16 -4.23 11.89
CA HIS A 282 -4.00 -4.27 11.02
C HIS A 282 -3.22 -2.97 11.18
N ALA A 283 -2.23 -2.99 12.06
CA ALA A 283 -1.43 -1.83 12.41
C ALA A 283 -0.46 -1.43 11.29
N HIS A 284 0.03 -0.19 11.31
CA HIS A 284 1.08 0.25 10.40
C HIS A 284 2.39 -0.55 10.58
N GLY A 285 2.83 -0.75 11.82
CA GLY A 285 3.83 -1.76 12.18
C GLY A 285 5.16 -1.63 11.44
N THR A 286 5.72 -0.42 11.30
CA THR A 286 6.92 -0.20 10.47
C THR A 286 8.18 -0.91 10.94
N GLY A 287 8.26 -1.35 12.20
CA GLY A 287 9.49 -1.88 12.80
C GLY A 287 10.48 -0.81 13.25
N THR A 288 10.12 0.46 13.23
CA THR A 288 10.95 1.53 13.79
C THR A 288 10.67 1.73 15.27
N PRO A 289 11.71 2.04 16.09
CA PRO A 289 11.53 2.30 17.52
C PRO A 289 10.49 3.39 17.81
N GLN A 290 10.46 4.45 17.02
CA GLN A 290 9.52 5.55 17.19
C GLN A 290 8.07 5.12 16.93
N ASN A 291 7.81 4.39 15.84
CA ASN A 291 6.46 3.96 15.51
C ASN A 291 5.94 2.94 16.50
N ARG A 292 6.79 2.02 16.98
CA ARG A 292 6.44 1.06 18.03
C ARG A 292 5.79 1.76 19.23
N VAL A 293 6.43 2.81 19.74
CA VAL A 293 5.93 3.57 20.89
C VAL A 293 4.69 4.38 20.53
N THR A 294 4.73 5.10 19.42
CA THR A 294 3.63 5.97 18.98
C THR A 294 2.35 5.17 18.73
N GLU A 295 2.45 4.11 17.95
CA GLU A 295 1.29 3.31 17.55
C GLU A 295 0.70 2.54 18.74
N SER A 296 1.55 1.94 19.59
CA SER A 296 1.10 1.30 20.83
C SER A 296 0.37 2.28 21.76
N HIS A 297 0.89 3.50 21.89
CA HIS A 297 0.26 4.52 22.73
C HIS A 297 -1.12 4.95 22.18
N ILE A 298 -1.24 5.16 20.86
CA ILE A 298 -2.50 5.51 20.22
C ILE A 298 -3.53 4.40 20.45
N LEU A 299 -3.17 3.15 20.14
CA LEU A 299 -4.07 2.00 20.28
C LEU A 299 -4.50 1.79 21.72
N SER A 300 -3.57 1.84 22.69
CA SER A 300 -3.90 1.69 24.11
C SER A 300 -4.80 2.82 24.63
N SER A 301 -4.53 4.06 24.21
CA SER A 301 -5.36 5.20 24.63
C SER A 301 -6.80 5.10 24.11
N LEU A 302 -6.97 4.67 22.86
CA LEU A 302 -8.29 4.45 22.28
C LEU A 302 -9.00 3.24 22.88
N ALA A 303 -8.30 2.13 23.11
CA ALA A 303 -8.86 0.97 23.78
C ALA A 303 -9.43 1.37 25.15
N ASN A 304 -8.66 2.14 25.95
CA ASN A 304 -9.12 2.64 27.23
C ASN A 304 -10.33 3.58 27.10
N ALA A 305 -10.32 4.51 26.12
CA ALA A 305 -11.41 5.45 25.90
C ALA A 305 -12.73 4.77 25.50
N PHE A 306 -12.65 3.67 24.76
CA PHE A 306 -13.80 2.89 24.30
C PHE A 306 -14.17 1.71 25.20
N GLY A 307 -13.44 1.50 26.30
CA GLY A 307 -13.68 0.37 27.22
C GLY A 307 -13.41 -1.00 26.63
N ILE A 308 -12.52 -1.06 25.61
CA ILE A 308 -12.12 -2.32 24.98
C ILE A 308 -11.17 -3.05 25.95
N ALA A 309 -11.44 -4.33 26.18
CA ALA A 309 -10.57 -5.17 27.01
C ALA A 309 -9.19 -5.31 26.34
N ALA A 310 -8.12 -5.01 27.11
CA ALA A 310 -6.75 -5.10 26.66
C ALA A 310 -6.23 -6.55 26.64
#